data_879ab14195ba77be85c64a7cee558d81
#
_entry.id   879ab14195ba77be85c64a7cee558d81
#
_cell.length_a   1.000
_cell.length_b   1.000
_cell.length_c   1.000
_cell.angle_alpha   90.00
_cell.angle_beta   90.00
_cell.angle_gamma   90.00
#
_symmetry.space_group_name_H-M   'P 1'
#
loop_
_entity.id
_entity.type
_entity.pdbx_description
1 polymer ?
#
loop_
_entity_poly.entity_id
_entity_poly.type
_entity_poly.pdbx_seq_one_letter_code
_entity_poly.pdbx_strand_id
1 'polypeptide(L)'
;MADNEALLQAVANAVIKIRDAVVSKRVLRIQQGQNPDKHPHGDPTHLAHYTTADGLRGIIQNGSLWASGAYYLNDSSELDYGRQLFCEILTKAIAEEERDPVSKHIFQTAKKAFEPGGEMESIIDQTYVACFCERDNLLSQWRAYGQSGGYAIVFPLKELRGGALTVSDHHHTELHRVMYDRQIQILLLQLVLDDLISVLNQESVLQLWKSYGPEEKYLFSSSFNIFLQTAALTEIVRFKNPSFEEEREWRLTVLPAVPEPGITDQVDFAAPFSKTPSTLKTQLPERSPTRPTSCCSPT
;
A
#
# COMPACT_ATOMS: atom_id res chain seq x y z
N MET A 1 29.27 -0.40 25.10
CA MET A 1 27.99 -1.07 24.75
C MET A 1 26.79 -0.22 25.15
N ALA A 2 26.67 0.25 26.40
CA ALA A 2 25.54 1.08 26.84
C ALA A 2 25.39 2.41 26.09
N ASP A 3 26.52 3.08 25.75
CA ASP A 3 26.51 4.35 24.99
C ASP A 3 26.03 4.16 23.55
N ASN A 4 26.32 3.01 22.93
CA ASN A 4 25.88 2.72 21.55
C ASN A 4 24.37 2.43 21.50
N GLU A 5 23.82 1.73 22.49
CA GLU A 5 22.39 1.45 22.61
C GLU A 5 21.56 2.72 22.83
N ALA A 6 22.04 3.62 23.70
CA ALA A 6 21.39 4.92 23.90
C ALA A 6 21.40 5.80 22.64
N LEU A 7 22.47 5.75 21.86
CA LEU A 7 22.61 6.48 20.61
C LEU A 7 21.65 5.92 19.53
N LEU A 8 21.59 4.60 19.38
CA LEU A 8 20.64 3.93 18.46
C LEU A 8 19.20 4.28 18.81
N GLN A 9 18.85 4.28 20.10
CA GLN A 9 17.52 4.67 20.56
C GLN A 9 17.22 6.14 20.26
N ALA A 10 18.20 7.04 20.37
CA ALA A 10 18.02 8.46 20.03
C ALA A 10 17.76 8.65 18.52
N VAL A 11 18.46 7.92 17.64
CA VAL A 11 18.22 7.93 16.20
C VAL A 11 16.82 7.39 15.88
N ALA A 12 16.43 6.26 16.47
CA ALA A 12 15.10 5.68 16.31
C ALA A 12 13.99 6.67 16.70
N ASN A 13 14.11 7.32 17.86
CA ASN A 13 13.13 8.32 18.31
C ASN A 13 13.05 9.53 17.37
N ALA A 14 14.18 9.96 16.79
CA ALA A 14 14.19 11.05 15.81
C ALA A 14 13.47 10.63 14.52
N VAL A 15 13.71 9.42 14.03
CA VAL A 15 13.05 8.86 12.84
C VAL A 15 11.54 8.77 13.04
N ILE A 16 11.07 8.28 14.20
CA ILE A 16 9.64 8.19 14.52
C ILE A 16 8.99 9.59 14.44
N LYS A 17 9.58 10.59 15.09
CA LYS A 17 9.05 11.96 15.07
C LYS A 17 8.97 12.55 13.67
N ILE A 18 9.97 12.31 12.83
CA ILE A 18 10.01 12.81 11.46
C ILE A 18 8.96 12.08 10.61
N ARG A 19 8.86 10.75 10.73
CA ARG A 19 7.83 9.95 10.07
C ARG A 19 6.41 10.45 10.41
N ASP A 20 6.13 10.68 11.69
CA ASP A 20 4.83 11.16 12.14
C ASP A 20 4.52 12.57 11.59
N ALA A 21 5.53 13.42 11.43
CA ALA A 21 5.39 14.72 10.79
C ALA A 21 5.05 14.59 9.29
N VAL A 22 5.66 13.63 8.56
CA VAL A 22 5.33 13.36 7.15
C VAL A 22 3.90 12.87 7.01
N VAL A 23 3.49 11.89 7.83
CA VAL A 23 2.11 11.37 7.84
C VAL A 23 1.10 12.49 8.15
N SER A 24 1.39 13.34 9.16
CA SER A 24 0.53 14.46 9.52
C SER A 24 0.35 15.45 8.37
N LYS A 25 1.40 15.72 7.59
CA LYS A 25 1.32 16.58 6.39
C LYS A 25 0.41 15.98 5.33
N ARG A 26 0.52 14.67 5.07
CA ARG A 26 -0.36 13.97 4.13
C ARG A 26 -1.83 14.07 4.56
N VAL A 27 -2.12 13.85 5.84
CA VAL A 27 -3.46 13.99 6.41
C VAL A 27 -4.00 15.41 6.24
N LEU A 28 -3.20 16.44 6.57
CA LEU A 28 -3.57 17.83 6.40
C LEU A 28 -3.88 18.19 4.94
N ARG A 29 -3.08 17.70 3.99
CA ARG A 29 -3.29 17.89 2.54
C ARG A 29 -4.65 17.33 2.10
N ILE A 30 -4.98 16.11 2.56
CA ILE A 30 -6.27 15.47 2.28
C ILE A 30 -7.43 16.30 2.87
N GLN A 31 -7.29 16.76 4.11
CA GLN A 31 -8.31 17.59 4.78
C GLN A 31 -8.52 18.93 4.08
N GLN A 32 -7.49 19.51 3.48
CA GLN A 32 -7.55 20.76 2.70
C GLN A 32 -8.15 20.56 1.31
N GLY A 33 -8.64 19.37 0.98
CA GLY A 33 -9.24 19.07 -0.32
C GLY A 33 -8.23 18.82 -1.45
N GLN A 34 -6.95 18.76 -1.14
CA GLN A 34 -5.87 18.43 -2.08
C GLN A 34 -5.70 16.90 -2.19
N ASN A 35 -6.82 16.19 -2.28
CA ASN A 35 -6.80 14.73 -2.39
C ASN A 35 -6.87 14.34 -3.87
N PRO A 36 -5.76 13.88 -4.48
CA PRO A 36 -5.75 13.42 -5.87
C PRO A 36 -6.58 12.15 -6.07
N ASP A 37 -6.92 11.45 -4.97
CA ASP A 37 -7.74 10.23 -4.98
C ASP A 37 -9.24 10.50 -5.00
N LYS A 38 -9.65 11.78 -4.93
CA LYS A 38 -11.07 12.12 -4.92
C LYS A 38 -11.75 11.62 -6.20
N HIS A 39 -12.74 10.75 -6.04
CA HIS A 39 -13.51 10.24 -7.17
C HIS A 39 -14.26 11.37 -7.86
N PRO A 40 -14.14 11.54 -9.20
CA PRO A 40 -14.76 12.65 -9.95
C PRO A 40 -16.28 12.74 -9.76
N HIS A 41 -16.94 11.61 -9.60
CA HIS A 41 -18.40 11.47 -9.49
C HIS A 41 -18.87 11.06 -8.08
N GLY A 42 -18.01 11.16 -7.06
CA GLY A 42 -18.28 10.62 -5.74
C GLY A 42 -17.99 9.13 -5.65
N ASP A 43 -17.84 8.63 -4.41
CA ASP A 43 -17.56 7.21 -4.18
C ASP A 43 -18.76 6.33 -4.56
N PRO A 44 -18.53 5.12 -5.12
CA PRO A 44 -19.59 4.16 -5.37
C PRO A 44 -20.21 3.69 -4.05
N THR A 45 -21.46 3.28 -4.07
CA THR A 45 -22.16 2.74 -2.89
C THR A 45 -21.71 1.34 -2.54
N HIS A 46 -21.23 0.59 -3.53
CA HIS A 46 -20.82 -0.80 -3.41
C HIS A 46 -19.69 -1.12 -4.39
N LEU A 47 -18.98 -2.22 -4.13
CA LEU A 47 -17.99 -2.82 -5.01
C LEU A 47 -18.31 -4.29 -5.23
N ALA A 48 -18.05 -4.79 -6.44
CA ALA A 48 -18.26 -6.19 -6.81
C ALA A 48 -16.92 -6.94 -6.90
N HIS A 49 -16.87 -8.11 -6.29
CA HIS A 49 -15.76 -9.06 -6.45
C HIS A 49 -16.21 -10.20 -7.36
N TYR A 50 -15.57 -10.31 -8.52
CA TYR A 50 -15.85 -11.38 -9.48
C TYR A 50 -15.07 -12.63 -9.12
N THR A 51 -15.76 -13.78 -9.12
CA THR A 51 -15.16 -15.04 -8.71
C THR A 51 -15.84 -16.24 -9.36
N THR A 52 -15.23 -17.40 -9.26
CA THR A 52 -15.79 -18.68 -9.70
C THR A 52 -16.78 -19.25 -8.69
N ALA A 53 -17.51 -20.32 -9.04
CA ALA A 53 -18.37 -21.04 -8.11
C ALA A 53 -17.62 -21.58 -6.89
N ASP A 54 -16.39 -22.07 -7.09
CA ASP A 54 -15.56 -22.58 -6.00
C ASP A 54 -15.04 -21.44 -5.12
N GLY A 55 -14.66 -20.30 -5.72
CA GLY A 55 -14.31 -19.10 -4.98
C GLY A 55 -15.45 -18.57 -4.13
N LEU A 56 -16.68 -18.48 -4.69
CA LEU A 56 -17.88 -18.10 -3.95
C LEU A 56 -18.12 -19.05 -2.76
N ARG A 57 -18.05 -20.37 -3.00
CA ARG A 57 -18.20 -21.36 -1.94
C ARG A 57 -17.16 -21.17 -0.83
N GLY A 58 -15.90 -20.98 -1.21
CA GLY A 58 -14.82 -20.76 -0.26
C GLY A 58 -15.02 -19.50 0.59
N ILE A 59 -15.45 -18.40 -0.03
CA ILE A 59 -15.75 -17.14 0.66
C ILE A 59 -16.89 -17.32 1.67
N ILE A 60 -18.00 -17.96 1.26
CA ILE A 60 -19.15 -18.17 2.14
C ILE A 60 -18.82 -19.12 3.29
N GLN A 61 -18.13 -20.23 3.02
CA GLN A 61 -17.81 -21.23 4.04
C GLN A 61 -16.80 -20.76 5.08
N ASN A 62 -15.82 -19.96 4.65
CA ASN A 62 -14.75 -19.52 5.54
C ASN A 62 -14.97 -18.11 6.12
N GLY A 63 -15.99 -17.37 5.63
CA GLY A 63 -16.19 -15.97 6.01
C GLY A 63 -14.98 -15.09 5.69
N SER A 64 -14.23 -15.42 4.63
CA SER A 64 -12.98 -14.74 4.32
C SER A 64 -12.79 -14.56 2.81
N LEU A 65 -12.16 -13.45 2.43
CA LEU A 65 -11.75 -13.17 1.06
C LEU A 65 -10.25 -13.50 0.91
N TRP A 66 -9.87 -14.09 -0.23
CA TRP A 66 -8.48 -14.36 -0.52
C TRP A 66 -7.85 -13.20 -1.26
N ALA A 67 -6.71 -12.74 -0.79
CA ALA A 67 -5.85 -11.81 -1.49
C ALA A 67 -4.70 -12.58 -2.16
N SER A 68 -4.45 -12.28 -3.41
CA SER A 68 -3.36 -12.88 -4.20
C SER A 68 -2.08 -12.07 -4.03
N GLY A 69 -0.93 -12.72 -4.02
CA GLY A 69 0.35 -12.01 -4.03
C GLY A 69 0.43 -11.04 -5.22
N ALA A 70 1.00 -9.86 -5.00
CA ALA A 70 1.00 -8.78 -5.99
C ALA A 70 1.68 -9.18 -7.31
N TYR A 71 2.69 -10.04 -7.28
CA TYR A 71 3.32 -10.59 -8.50
C TYR A 71 2.43 -11.55 -9.30
N TYR A 72 1.36 -12.06 -8.69
CA TYR A 72 0.43 -13.00 -9.34
C TYR A 72 -0.83 -12.31 -9.88
N LEU A 73 -0.85 -10.99 -9.92
CA LEU A 73 -1.88 -10.24 -10.64
C LEU A 73 -1.80 -10.59 -12.14
N ASN A 74 -2.92 -10.47 -12.84
CA ASN A 74 -3.04 -10.86 -14.26
C ASN A 74 -2.02 -10.17 -15.17
N ASP A 75 -1.50 -9.02 -14.76
CA ASP A 75 -0.43 -8.30 -15.47
C ASP A 75 0.68 -7.91 -14.48
N SER A 76 1.71 -8.76 -14.39
CA SER A 76 2.92 -8.49 -13.59
C SER A 76 3.70 -7.25 -14.08
N SER A 77 3.47 -6.81 -15.32
CA SER A 77 4.11 -5.63 -15.90
C SER A 77 3.63 -4.32 -15.23
N GLU A 78 2.46 -4.34 -14.56
CA GLU A 78 1.93 -3.17 -13.85
C GLU A 78 2.85 -2.71 -12.71
N LEU A 79 3.37 -3.66 -11.94
CA LEU A 79 4.32 -3.35 -10.85
C LEU A 79 5.65 -2.83 -11.40
N ASP A 80 6.17 -3.45 -12.45
CA ASP A 80 7.41 -3.01 -13.10
C ASP A 80 7.27 -1.62 -13.70
N TYR A 81 6.12 -1.32 -14.30
CA TYR A 81 5.80 0.01 -14.79
C TYR A 81 5.84 1.06 -13.67
N GLY A 82 5.18 0.81 -12.55
CA GLY A 82 5.16 1.72 -11.40
C GLY A 82 6.56 1.90 -10.78
N ARG A 83 7.35 0.82 -10.68
CA ARG A 83 8.75 0.85 -10.23
C ARG A 83 9.61 1.72 -11.13
N GLN A 84 9.52 1.54 -12.45
CA GLN A 84 10.27 2.35 -13.42
C GLN A 84 9.89 3.82 -13.33
N LEU A 85 8.60 4.12 -13.23
CA LEU A 85 8.12 5.48 -13.07
C LEU A 85 8.69 6.14 -11.81
N PHE A 86 8.73 5.43 -10.69
CA PHE A 86 9.31 5.94 -9.45
C PHE A 86 10.83 6.16 -9.56
N CYS A 87 11.56 5.24 -10.20
CA CYS A 87 12.99 5.41 -10.47
C CYS A 87 13.29 6.63 -11.36
N GLU A 88 12.42 6.93 -12.35
CA GLU A 88 12.54 8.16 -13.16
C GLU A 88 12.36 9.42 -12.32
N ILE A 89 11.36 9.43 -11.42
CA ILE A 89 11.09 10.56 -10.53
C ILE A 89 12.25 10.75 -9.54
N LEU A 90 12.73 9.68 -8.92
CA LEU A 90 13.90 9.73 -8.03
C LEU A 90 15.15 10.25 -8.76
N THR A 91 15.37 9.82 -10.01
CA THR A 91 16.53 10.27 -10.81
C THR A 91 16.47 11.78 -11.03
N LYS A 92 15.31 12.34 -11.34
CA LYS A 92 15.12 13.79 -11.48
C LYS A 92 15.35 14.51 -10.15
N ALA A 93 14.75 14.01 -9.07
CA ALA A 93 14.90 14.59 -7.74
C ALA A 93 16.34 14.59 -7.24
N ILE A 94 17.13 13.56 -7.54
CA ILE A 94 18.55 13.48 -7.19
C ILE A 94 19.40 14.49 -8.00
N ALA A 95 19.02 14.76 -9.25
CA ALA A 95 19.75 15.66 -10.13
C ALA A 95 19.52 17.15 -9.83
N GLU A 96 18.54 17.51 -9.01
CA GLU A 96 18.33 18.90 -8.59
C GLU A 96 19.54 19.41 -7.78
N GLU A 97 20.15 20.50 -8.28
CA GLU A 97 21.40 21.04 -7.69
C GLU A 97 21.22 21.54 -6.25
N GLU A 98 20.08 22.16 -5.97
CA GLU A 98 19.74 22.74 -4.65
C GLU A 98 19.22 21.70 -3.64
N ARG A 99 19.17 20.42 -4.01
CA ARG A 99 18.70 19.36 -3.13
C ARG A 99 19.62 19.20 -1.91
N ASP A 100 19.00 19.19 -0.74
CA ASP A 100 19.74 18.95 0.51
C ASP A 100 20.44 17.56 0.51
N PRO A 101 21.59 17.44 1.20
CA PRO A 101 22.37 16.20 1.18
C PRO A 101 21.66 15.01 1.83
N VAL A 102 20.72 15.25 2.76
CA VAL A 102 19.97 14.19 3.47
C VAL A 102 19.00 13.54 2.49
N SER A 103 18.12 14.34 1.88
CA SER A 103 17.17 13.87 0.87
C SER A 103 17.87 13.20 -0.31
N LYS A 104 18.97 13.80 -0.79
CA LYS A 104 19.75 13.24 -1.89
C LYS A 104 20.28 11.85 -1.57
N HIS A 105 20.82 11.65 -0.37
CA HIS A 105 21.33 10.36 0.08
C HIS A 105 20.21 9.32 0.21
N ILE A 106 19.08 9.69 0.82
CA ILE A 106 17.92 8.79 0.97
C ILE A 106 17.38 8.38 -0.41
N PHE A 107 17.24 9.33 -1.35
CA PHE A 107 16.73 9.04 -2.69
C PHE A 107 17.66 8.14 -3.51
N GLN A 108 18.98 8.31 -3.37
CA GLN A 108 19.95 7.42 -4.02
C GLN A 108 19.83 5.98 -3.50
N THR A 109 19.63 5.82 -2.19
CA THR A 109 19.44 4.51 -1.57
C THR A 109 18.10 3.89 -1.98
N ALA A 110 17.02 4.67 -1.95
CA ALA A 110 15.70 4.23 -2.39
C ALA A 110 15.71 3.81 -3.87
N LYS A 111 16.35 4.59 -4.75
CA LYS A 111 16.44 4.23 -6.17
C LYS A 111 17.07 2.86 -6.37
N LYS A 112 18.19 2.57 -5.68
CA LYS A 112 18.83 1.24 -5.75
C LYS A 112 17.92 0.12 -5.30
N ALA A 113 17.10 0.36 -4.26
CA ALA A 113 16.16 -0.64 -3.77
C ALA A 113 15.05 -0.96 -4.78
N PHE A 114 14.63 0.02 -5.59
CA PHE A 114 13.63 -0.16 -6.65
C PHE A 114 14.19 -0.66 -7.98
N GLU A 115 15.50 -0.69 -8.18
CA GLU A 115 16.12 -1.30 -9.36
C GLU A 115 15.93 -2.82 -9.37
N PRO A 116 15.95 -3.49 -10.54
CA PRO A 116 15.84 -4.95 -10.62
C PRO A 116 16.87 -5.66 -9.74
N GLY A 117 16.44 -6.64 -8.95
CA GLY A 117 17.28 -7.32 -7.95
C GLY A 117 17.49 -6.52 -6.67
N GLY A 118 16.81 -5.38 -6.48
CA GLY A 118 16.88 -4.58 -5.27
C GLY A 118 16.01 -5.12 -4.12
N GLU A 119 16.17 -4.53 -2.95
CA GLU A 119 15.49 -4.97 -1.71
C GLU A 119 13.96 -4.93 -1.77
N MET A 120 13.40 -4.09 -2.67
CA MET A 120 11.94 -4.00 -2.84
C MET A 120 11.27 -5.29 -3.28
N GLU A 121 11.98 -6.19 -3.95
CA GLU A 121 11.40 -7.47 -4.38
C GLU A 121 10.89 -8.28 -3.19
N SER A 122 11.62 -8.28 -2.07
CA SER A 122 11.19 -8.98 -0.85
C SER A 122 9.93 -8.38 -0.20
N ILE A 123 9.73 -7.07 -0.32
CA ILE A 123 8.54 -6.38 0.22
C ILE A 123 7.34 -6.65 -0.70
N ILE A 124 7.55 -6.63 -2.02
CA ILE A 124 6.50 -6.94 -2.99
C ILE A 124 6.04 -8.40 -2.84
N ASP A 125 6.95 -9.34 -2.58
CA ASP A 125 6.62 -10.75 -2.32
C ASP A 125 5.68 -10.93 -1.11
N GLN A 126 5.71 -10.01 -0.16
CA GLN A 126 4.85 -9.98 1.03
C GLN A 126 3.62 -9.08 0.86
N THR A 127 3.41 -8.56 -0.33
CA THR A 127 2.27 -7.68 -0.67
C THR A 127 1.17 -8.51 -1.32
N TYR A 128 -0.06 -8.37 -0.82
CA TYR A 128 -1.22 -9.08 -1.35
C TYR A 128 -2.30 -8.11 -1.79
N VAL A 129 -3.08 -8.52 -2.80
CA VAL A 129 -4.13 -7.70 -3.39
C VAL A 129 -5.40 -8.51 -3.60
N ALA A 130 -6.55 -7.94 -3.21
CA ALA A 130 -7.86 -8.42 -3.62
C ALA A 130 -8.54 -7.34 -4.48
N CYS A 131 -8.96 -7.72 -5.69
CA CYS A 131 -9.51 -6.82 -6.68
C CYS A 131 -11.04 -6.76 -6.61
N PHE A 132 -11.57 -5.56 -6.79
CA PHE A 132 -13.00 -5.26 -6.86
C PHE A 132 -13.26 -4.38 -8.08
N CYS A 133 -14.52 -4.28 -8.48
CA CYS A 133 -15.00 -3.45 -9.57
C CYS A 133 -16.16 -2.58 -9.10
N GLU A 134 -16.29 -1.35 -9.61
CA GLU A 134 -17.46 -0.50 -9.33
C GLU A 134 -18.76 -1.01 -9.97
N ARG A 135 -18.66 -1.96 -10.91
CA ARG A 135 -19.79 -2.54 -11.63
C ARG A 135 -19.89 -4.03 -11.34
N ASP A 136 -21.09 -4.49 -11.06
CA ASP A 136 -21.43 -5.89 -10.84
C ASP A 136 -21.83 -6.63 -12.13
N ASN A 137 -21.90 -5.92 -13.26
CA ASN A 137 -22.22 -6.48 -14.57
C ASN A 137 -21.35 -5.88 -15.67
N LEU A 138 -20.05 -6.20 -15.64
CA LEU A 138 -19.08 -5.76 -16.64
C LEU A 138 -18.61 -6.95 -17.50
N LEU A 139 -18.77 -6.83 -18.83
CA LEU A 139 -18.49 -7.92 -19.77
C LEU A 139 -17.03 -8.38 -19.75
N SER A 140 -16.08 -7.46 -19.64
CA SER A 140 -14.65 -7.78 -19.52
C SER A 140 -14.36 -8.63 -18.29
N GLN A 141 -14.98 -8.32 -17.16
CA GLN A 141 -14.84 -9.07 -15.91
C GLN A 141 -15.50 -10.46 -16.00
N TRP A 142 -16.68 -10.56 -16.64
CA TRP A 142 -17.32 -11.86 -16.90
C TRP A 142 -16.47 -12.76 -17.82
N ARG A 143 -15.79 -12.18 -18.81
CA ARG A 143 -14.88 -12.93 -19.70
C ARG A 143 -13.64 -13.42 -18.95
N ALA A 144 -13.08 -12.61 -18.05
CA ALA A 144 -11.90 -12.96 -17.27
C ALA A 144 -12.18 -14.01 -16.19
N TYR A 145 -13.27 -13.87 -15.45
CA TYR A 145 -13.54 -14.63 -14.23
C TYR A 145 -14.79 -15.50 -14.29
N GLY A 146 -15.60 -15.40 -15.34
CA GLY A 146 -16.91 -16.06 -15.46
C GLY A 146 -17.00 -17.24 -16.42
N GLN A 147 -15.89 -17.72 -17.01
CA GLN A 147 -15.89 -18.68 -18.13
C GLN A 147 -16.61 -20.02 -17.86
N SER A 148 -16.81 -20.42 -16.61
CA SER A 148 -17.46 -21.69 -16.23
C SER A 148 -18.66 -21.48 -15.30
N GLY A 149 -19.32 -20.32 -15.37
CA GLY A 149 -20.36 -19.95 -14.43
C GLY A 149 -19.79 -19.14 -13.27
N GLY A 150 -19.50 -17.83 -13.54
CA GLY A 150 -18.96 -16.90 -12.56
C GLY A 150 -20.05 -16.25 -11.71
N TYR A 151 -19.61 -15.65 -10.63
CA TYR A 151 -20.41 -14.88 -9.68
C TYR A 151 -19.77 -13.52 -9.42
N ALA A 152 -20.61 -12.53 -9.14
CA ALA A 152 -20.18 -11.25 -8.62
C ALA A 152 -20.76 -11.08 -7.21
N ILE A 153 -19.88 -10.98 -6.23
CA ILE A 153 -20.27 -10.74 -4.83
C ILE A 153 -20.22 -9.24 -4.60
N VAL A 154 -21.31 -8.65 -4.21
CA VAL A 154 -21.44 -7.22 -3.98
C VAL A 154 -21.27 -6.89 -2.51
N PHE A 155 -20.31 -6.01 -2.23
CA PHE A 155 -20.00 -5.54 -0.88
C PHE A 155 -20.33 -4.05 -0.76
N PRO A 156 -21.03 -3.60 0.29
CA PRO A 156 -21.18 -2.19 0.57
C PRO A 156 -19.81 -1.54 0.81
N LEU A 157 -19.46 -0.46 0.11
CA LEU A 157 -18.18 0.20 0.24
C LEU A 157 -17.90 0.65 1.69
N LYS A 158 -18.96 1.10 2.38
CA LYS A 158 -18.86 1.52 3.79
C LYS A 158 -18.34 0.39 4.69
N GLU A 159 -18.76 -0.85 4.45
CA GLU A 159 -18.32 -2.00 5.23
C GLU A 159 -16.85 -2.36 4.90
N LEU A 160 -16.46 -2.31 3.63
CA LEU A 160 -15.07 -2.55 3.23
C LEU A 160 -14.09 -1.53 3.83
N ARG A 161 -14.51 -0.24 3.93
CA ARG A 161 -13.70 0.83 4.55
C ARG A 161 -13.72 0.82 6.07
N GLY A 162 -14.75 0.26 6.67
CA GLY A 162 -14.98 0.28 8.12
C GLY A 162 -14.09 -0.65 8.95
N GLY A 163 -13.00 -1.17 8.40
CA GLY A 163 -12.12 -2.09 9.11
C GLY A 163 -12.68 -3.51 9.21
N ALA A 164 -13.68 -3.81 8.39
CA ALA A 164 -14.32 -5.12 8.32
C ALA A 164 -13.38 -6.24 7.84
N LEU A 165 -12.25 -5.86 7.27
CA LEU A 165 -11.25 -6.80 6.78
C LEU A 165 -10.03 -6.74 7.72
N THR A 166 -10.05 -7.58 8.74
CA THR A 166 -8.91 -7.75 9.64
C THR A 166 -7.91 -8.74 9.06
N VAL A 167 -6.66 -8.35 9.04
CA VAL A 167 -5.52 -9.19 8.78
C VAL A 167 -4.70 -9.25 10.08
N SER A 168 -3.71 -10.11 10.18
CA SER A 168 -2.85 -10.18 11.36
C SER A 168 -2.24 -8.83 11.72
N ASP A 169 -1.91 -8.61 12.98
CA ASP A 169 -1.35 -7.36 13.53
C ASP A 169 -0.04 -6.90 12.83
N HIS A 170 0.55 -7.78 11.99
CA HIS A 170 1.78 -7.51 11.24
C HIS A 170 1.54 -6.97 9.82
N HIS A 171 0.29 -6.63 9.46
CA HIS A 171 -0.04 -6.15 8.13
C HIS A 171 -0.90 -4.89 8.20
N HIS A 172 -0.68 -4.01 7.23
CA HIS A 172 -1.48 -2.83 7.01
C HIS A 172 -2.40 -3.05 5.80
N THR A 173 -3.67 -2.74 5.95
CA THR A 173 -4.66 -2.90 4.86
C THR A 173 -5.19 -1.55 4.43
N GLU A 174 -5.21 -1.32 3.13
CA GLU A 174 -5.79 -0.13 2.53
C GLU A 174 -6.66 -0.48 1.33
N LEU A 175 -7.80 0.19 1.20
CA LEU A 175 -8.70 0.05 0.05
C LEU A 175 -8.61 1.30 -0.83
N HIS A 176 -8.08 1.13 -2.03
CA HIS A 176 -7.85 2.21 -2.98
C HIS A 176 -8.53 1.96 -4.32
N ARG A 177 -8.89 3.06 -4.97
CA ARG A 177 -9.21 3.05 -6.39
C ARG A 177 -7.94 2.92 -7.23
N VAL A 178 -8.00 2.13 -8.30
CA VAL A 178 -6.91 2.04 -9.29
C VAL A 178 -6.78 3.34 -10.07
N MET A 179 -5.55 3.79 -10.27
CA MET A 179 -5.19 5.00 -10.98
C MET A 179 -4.73 4.67 -12.39
N TYR A 180 -5.47 5.16 -13.38
CA TYR A 180 -5.19 4.94 -14.80
C TYR A 180 -4.50 6.14 -15.44
N ASP A 181 -4.78 7.36 -14.98
CA ASP A 181 -4.18 8.59 -15.53
C ASP A 181 -2.71 8.71 -15.13
N ARG A 182 -1.82 8.73 -16.13
CA ARG A 182 -0.38 8.82 -15.91
C ARG A 182 0.05 10.09 -15.17
N GLN A 183 -0.64 11.21 -15.38
CA GLN A 183 -0.30 12.47 -14.70
C GLN A 183 -0.63 12.37 -13.21
N ILE A 184 -1.75 11.73 -12.87
CA ILE A 184 -2.13 11.47 -11.47
C ILE A 184 -1.14 10.48 -10.83
N GLN A 185 -0.72 9.42 -11.52
CA GLN A 185 0.29 8.48 -11.04
C GLN A 185 1.62 9.18 -10.70
N ILE A 186 2.10 10.05 -11.60
CA ILE A 186 3.29 10.87 -11.38
C ILE A 186 3.09 11.79 -10.17
N LEU A 187 1.96 12.48 -10.11
CA LEU A 187 1.63 13.40 -9.00
C LEU A 187 1.63 12.67 -7.66
N LEU A 188 1.02 11.48 -7.57
CA LEU A 188 0.98 10.69 -6.34
C LEU A 188 2.38 10.35 -5.82
N LEU A 189 3.27 9.88 -6.71
CA LEU A 189 4.65 9.58 -6.34
C LEU A 189 5.45 10.83 -5.98
N GLN A 190 5.23 11.94 -6.69
CA GLN A 190 5.85 13.23 -6.35
C GLN A 190 5.40 13.70 -4.96
N LEU A 191 4.11 13.56 -4.62
CA LEU A 191 3.61 13.94 -3.30
C LEU A 191 4.25 13.13 -2.17
N VAL A 192 4.56 11.85 -2.40
CA VAL A 192 5.31 11.04 -1.43
C VAL A 192 6.70 11.65 -1.18
N LEU A 193 7.40 12.08 -2.22
CA LEU A 193 8.71 12.73 -2.08
C LEU A 193 8.61 14.11 -1.45
N ASP A 194 7.65 14.94 -1.87
CA ASP A 194 7.49 16.31 -1.40
C ASP A 194 7.17 16.36 0.11
N ASP A 195 6.32 15.44 0.58
CA ASP A 195 6.01 15.33 2.00
C ASP A 195 7.26 14.98 2.81
N LEU A 196 8.07 14.04 2.33
CA LEU A 196 9.34 13.68 2.95
C LEU A 196 10.36 14.84 2.91
N ILE A 197 10.60 15.43 1.74
CA ILE A 197 11.52 16.55 1.55
C ILE A 197 11.18 17.71 2.48
N SER A 198 9.89 18.03 2.58
CA SER A 198 9.43 19.15 3.39
C SER A 198 9.73 19.01 4.87
N VAL A 199 9.91 17.78 5.35
CA VAL A 199 10.29 17.50 6.74
C VAL A 199 11.80 17.39 6.86
N LEU A 200 12.48 16.72 5.92
CA LEU A 200 13.94 16.56 5.94
C LEU A 200 14.68 17.90 5.81
N ASN A 201 14.10 18.88 5.09
CA ASN A 201 14.66 20.23 4.93
C ASN A 201 14.50 21.13 6.17
N GLN A 202 13.88 20.67 7.24
CA GLN A 202 13.84 21.46 8.48
C GLN A 202 15.24 21.59 9.08
N GLU A 203 15.58 22.79 9.51
CA GLU A 203 16.91 23.08 10.06
C GLU A 203 17.28 22.14 11.20
N SER A 204 16.33 21.78 12.07
CA SER A 204 16.55 20.81 13.14
C SER A 204 17.00 19.43 12.64
N VAL A 205 16.44 18.97 11.53
CA VAL A 205 16.79 17.68 10.92
C VAL A 205 18.15 17.76 10.24
N LEU A 206 18.42 18.86 9.54
CA LEU A 206 19.72 19.09 8.89
C LEU A 206 20.86 19.19 9.91
N GLN A 207 20.64 19.86 11.05
CA GLN A 207 21.61 19.94 12.13
C GLN A 207 21.84 18.56 12.79
N LEU A 208 20.77 17.79 13.01
CA LEU A 208 20.87 16.44 13.53
C LEU A 208 21.69 15.55 12.59
N TRP A 209 21.41 15.58 11.28
CA TRP A 209 22.19 14.87 10.27
C TRP A 209 23.68 15.25 10.26
N LYS A 210 23.98 16.54 10.39
CA LYS A 210 25.37 17.02 10.46
C LYS A 210 26.11 16.49 11.68
N SER A 211 25.41 16.30 12.81
CA SER A 211 25.98 15.78 14.06
C SER A 211 26.25 14.28 14.04
N TYR A 212 25.62 13.53 13.13
CA TYR A 212 25.71 12.09 13.05
C TYR A 212 27.03 11.63 12.42
N GLY A 213 27.62 10.58 12.99
CA GLY A 213 28.67 9.79 12.41
C GLY A 213 28.18 8.85 11.30
N PRO A 214 29.07 8.06 10.70
CA PRO A 214 28.70 7.16 9.59
C PRO A 214 27.64 6.12 9.96
N GLU A 215 27.70 5.56 11.16
CA GLU A 215 26.78 4.51 11.62
C GLU A 215 25.37 5.05 11.85
N GLU A 216 25.25 6.20 12.52
CA GLU A 216 23.98 6.86 12.75
C GLU A 216 23.33 7.35 11.44
N LYS A 217 24.13 7.85 10.51
CA LYS A 217 23.67 8.23 9.16
C LYS A 217 23.13 7.03 8.40
N TYR A 218 23.79 5.89 8.51
CA TYR A 218 23.31 4.65 7.90
C TYR A 218 21.96 4.23 8.48
N LEU A 219 21.82 4.18 9.81
CA LEU A 219 20.56 3.79 10.48
C LEU A 219 19.43 4.76 10.16
N PHE A 220 19.70 6.06 10.22
CA PHE A 220 18.74 7.10 9.87
C PHE A 220 18.25 6.92 8.42
N SER A 221 19.17 6.77 7.47
CA SER A 221 18.85 6.61 6.05
C SER A 221 18.09 5.32 5.77
N SER A 222 18.49 4.21 6.39
CA SER A 222 17.81 2.91 6.21
C SER A 222 16.37 2.96 6.70
N SER A 223 16.11 3.59 7.85
CA SER A 223 14.76 3.74 8.38
C SER A 223 13.87 4.58 7.47
N PHE A 224 14.39 5.70 6.95
CA PHE A 224 13.64 6.52 5.98
C PHE A 224 13.49 5.84 4.63
N ASN A 225 14.46 5.03 4.23
CA ASN A 225 14.38 4.26 3.01
C ASN A 225 13.22 3.25 3.06
N ILE A 226 13.08 2.50 4.16
CA ILE A 226 11.96 1.58 4.36
C ILE A 226 10.62 2.34 4.32
N PHE A 227 10.53 3.48 5.02
CA PHE A 227 9.33 4.31 5.00
C PHE A 227 8.98 4.79 3.58
N LEU A 228 9.96 5.32 2.83
CA LEU A 228 9.78 5.80 1.46
C LEU A 228 9.38 4.66 0.52
N GLN A 229 10.00 3.50 0.66
CA GLN A 229 9.71 2.30 -0.12
C GLN A 229 8.25 1.86 0.10
N THR A 230 7.83 1.73 1.34
CA THR A 230 6.46 1.32 1.67
C THR A 230 5.44 2.34 1.16
N ALA A 231 5.68 3.64 1.37
CA ALA A 231 4.80 4.70 0.88
C ALA A 231 4.69 4.72 -0.65
N ALA A 232 5.80 4.53 -1.37
CA ALA A 232 5.80 4.44 -2.83
C ALA A 232 5.10 3.16 -3.32
N LEU A 233 5.32 2.02 -2.65
CA LEU A 233 4.67 0.75 -3.01
C LEU A 233 3.15 0.83 -2.84
N THR A 234 2.65 1.48 -1.79
CA THR A 234 1.21 1.74 -1.59
C THR A 234 0.59 2.45 -2.80
N GLU A 235 1.33 3.37 -3.43
CA GLU A 235 0.87 4.03 -4.64
C GLU A 235 1.03 3.12 -5.88
N ILE A 236 2.17 2.47 -6.04
CA ILE A 236 2.51 1.65 -7.22
C ILE A 236 1.53 0.49 -7.41
N VAL A 237 1.14 -0.20 -6.34
CA VAL A 237 0.24 -1.37 -6.43
C VAL A 237 -1.16 -1.05 -6.95
N ARG A 238 -1.52 0.21 -7.04
CA ARG A 238 -2.80 0.67 -7.60
C ARG A 238 -2.68 1.34 -8.97
N PHE A 239 -1.49 1.35 -9.57
CA PHE A 239 -1.31 1.87 -10.91
C PHE A 239 -1.67 0.83 -11.95
N LYS A 240 -2.32 1.27 -13.03
CA LYS A 240 -2.69 0.43 -14.15
C LYS A 240 -2.65 1.23 -15.45
N ASN A 241 -2.44 0.53 -16.55
CA ASN A 241 -2.43 1.16 -17.87
C ASN A 241 -3.82 1.76 -18.18
N PRO A 242 -3.91 2.96 -18.77
CA PRO A 242 -5.16 3.61 -19.16
C PRO A 242 -6.09 2.73 -20.03
N SER A 243 -5.54 1.80 -20.81
CA SER A 243 -6.33 0.87 -21.63
C SER A 243 -7.30 0.00 -20.84
N PHE A 244 -7.11 -0.12 -19.53
CA PHE A 244 -7.95 -0.92 -18.63
C PHE A 244 -8.93 -0.07 -17.81
N GLU A 245 -9.07 1.23 -18.09
CA GLU A 245 -9.92 2.16 -17.32
C GLU A 245 -11.39 1.72 -17.24
N GLU A 246 -11.88 0.97 -18.24
CA GLU A 246 -13.24 0.45 -18.23
C GLU A 246 -13.49 -0.52 -17.06
N GLU A 247 -12.45 -1.17 -16.52
CA GLU A 247 -12.57 -2.10 -15.39
C GLU A 247 -12.99 -1.41 -14.09
N ARG A 248 -12.72 -0.10 -13.96
CA ARG A 248 -13.04 0.69 -12.76
C ARG A 248 -12.67 -0.06 -11.49
N GLU A 249 -11.44 -0.54 -11.47
CA GLU A 249 -10.93 -1.43 -10.44
C GLU A 249 -10.68 -0.69 -9.13
N TRP A 250 -10.93 -1.38 -8.04
CA TRP A 250 -10.50 -1.05 -6.68
C TRP A 250 -9.65 -2.20 -6.13
N ARG A 251 -8.65 -1.88 -5.37
CA ARG A 251 -7.75 -2.86 -4.74
C ARG A 251 -7.76 -2.72 -3.24
N LEU A 252 -8.05 -3.81 -2.55
CA LEU A 252 -7.68 -3.97 -1.16
C LEU A 252 -6.24 -4.49 -1.14
N THR A 253 -5.33 -3.66 -0.70
CA THR A 253 -3.91 -4.00 -0.58
C THR A 253 -3.60 -4.39 0.85
N VAL A 254 -2.80 -5.44 1.01
CA VAL A 254 -2.27 -5.89 2.29
C VAL A 254 -0.77 -5.79 2.20
N LEU A 255 -0.19 -4.90 2.97
CA LEU A 255 1.24 -4.60 3.02
C LEU A 255 1.83 -5.10 4.33
N PRO A 256 3.09 -5.55 4.37
CA PRO A 256 3.75 -5.82 5.63
C PRO A 256 3.82 -4.53 6.45
N ALA A 257 3.54 -4.62 7.75
CA ALA A 257 3.71 -3.49 8.64
C ALA A 257 5.18 -3.06 8.67
N VAL A 258 5.42 -1.75 8.60
CA VAL A 258 6.77 -1.22 8.75
C VAL A 258 7.23 -1.47 10.19
N PRO A 259 8.35 -2.18 10.42
CA PRO A 259 8.85 -2.40 11.77
C PRO A 259 9.07 -1.07 12.49
N GLU A 260 8.65 -0.97 13.74
CA GLU A 260 8.96 0.19 14.56
C GLU A 260 10.49 0.28 14.75
N PRO A 261 11.11 1.45 14.52
CA PRO A 261 12.53 1.63 14.73
C PRO A 261 12.90 1.31 16.20
N GLY A 262 13.86 0.42 16.40
CA GLY A 262 14.34 0.01 17.73
C GLY A 262 13.69 -1.25 18.29
N ILE A 263 12.69 -1.82 17.66
CA ILE A 263 12.23 -3.17 17.94
C ILE A 263 13.04 -4.14 17.09
N THR A 264 14.09 -4.69 17.70
CA THR A 264 14.93 -5.74 17.09
C THR A 264 14.33 -7.14 17.32
N ASP A 265 13.05 -7.26 17.48
CA ASP A 265 12.45 -8.57 17.26
C ASP A 265 12.74 -8.89 15.80
N GLN A 266 13.61 -9.87 15.62
CA GLN A 266 13.90 -10.45 14.33
C GLN A 266 12.57 -10.83 13.70
N VAL A 267 12.02 -9.93 12.90
CA VAL A 267 11.03 -10.30 11.91
C VAL A 267 11.82 -11.22 11.00
N ASP A 268 11.62 -12.50 11.22
CA ASP A 268 12.28 -13.55 10.45
C ASP A 268 11.69 -13.47 9.04
N PHE A 269 12.29 -12.62 8.19
CA PHE A 269 11.96 -12.50 6.76
C PHE A 269 12.26 -13.79 5.99
N ALA A 270 12.77 -14.79 6.68
CA ALA A 270 13.13 -16.11 6.16
C ALA A 270 12.12 -17.21 6.55
N ALA A 271 10.81 -16.94 6.52
CA ALA A 271 9.88 -18.04 6.43
C ALA A 271 9.99 -18.60 5.00
N PRO A 272 10.38 -19.87 4.80
CA PRO A 272 10.47 -20.48 3.48
C PRO A 272 9.05 -20.60 2.92
N PHE A 273 8.61 -19.63 2.15
CA PHE A 273 7.41 -19.79 1.35
C PHE A 273 7.70 -20.86 0.30
N SER A 274 7.08 -22.03 0.50
CA SER A 274 7.00 -23.04 -0.57
C SER A 274 6.48 -22.35 -1.82
N LYS A 275 6.95 -22.76 -3.01
CA LYS A 275 6.61 -22.22 -4.36
C LYS A 275 5.14 -22.42 -4.77
N THR A 276 4.21 -22.47 -3.84
CA THR A 276 2.77 -22.42 -4.06
C THR A 276 2.30 -20.98 -3.96
N PRO A 277 1.36 -20.51 -4.80
CA PRO A 277 0.83 -19.16 -4.73
C PRO A 277 0.35 -18.89 -3.32
N SER A 278 1.03 -17.98 -2.62
CA SER A 278 0.66 -17.59 -1.27
C SER A 278 -0.62 -16.75 -1.35
N THR A 279 -1.67 -17.23 -0.71
CA THR A 279 -2.92 -16.49 -0.54
C THR A 279 -3.09 -16.13 0.92
N LEU A 280 -3.37 -14.85 1.19
CA LEU A 280 -3.70 -14.37 2.51
C LEU A 280 -5.22 -14.33 2.67
N LYS A 281 -5.73 -14.83 3.80
CA LYS A 281 -7.16 -14.79 4.10
C LYS A 281 -7.47 -13.50 4.85
N THR A 282 -8.39 -12.70 4.32
CA THR A 282 -8.98 -11.57 5.02
C THR A 282 -10.35 -11.99 5.57
N GLN A 283 -10.61 -11.78 6.85
CA GLN A 283 -11.89 -12.12 7.45
C GLN A 283 -12.94 -11.07 7.08
N LEU A 284 -14.13 -11.55 6.68
CA LEU A 284 -15.29 -10.70 6.49
C LEU A 284 -15.94 -10.39 7.85
N PRO A 285 -16.60 -9.23 8.01
CA PRO A 285 -17.29 -8.88 9.25
C PRO A 285 -18.34 -9.92 9.61
N GLU A 286 -18.39 -10.30 10.88
CA GLU A 286 -19.49 -11.11 11.40
C GLU A 286 -20.81 -10.35 11.24
N ARG A 287 -21.78 -10.95 10.57
CA ARG A 287 -23.13 -10.40 10.54
C ARG A 287 -23.67 -10.41 11.95
N SER A 288 -23.95 -9.25 12.53
CA SER A 288 -24.82 -9.18 13.69
C SER A 288 -26.14 -9.93 13.34
N PRO A 289 -26.61 -10.85 14.20
CA PRO A 289 -27.85 -11.56 13.95
C PRO A 289 -28.99 -10.54 13.88
N THR A 290 -29.51 -10.28 12.68
CA THR A 290 -30.74 -9.55 12.50
C THR A 290 -31.84 -10.39 13.12
N ARG A 291 -32.50 -9.88 14.16
CA ARG A 291 -33.70 -10.50 14.72
C ARG A 291 -34.71 -10.77 13.59
N PRO A 292 -35.27 -11.96 13.51
CA PRO A 292 -36.31 -12.20 12.54
C PRO A 292 -37.50 -11.26 12.84
N THR A 293 -37.81 -10.39 11.88
CA THR A 293 -39.07 -9.66 11.89
C THR A 293 -40.20 -10.68 11.86
N SER A 294 -40.97 -10.72 12.91
CA SER A 294 -42.18 -11.53 13.04
C SER A 294 -43.09 -11.23 11.85
N CYS A 295 -43.36 -12.24 11.01
CA CYS A 295 -44.42 -12.21 10.03
C CYS A 295 -45.76 -12.05 10.74
N CYS A 296 -46.41 -10.91 10.55
CA CYS A 296 -47.82 -10.75 10.87
C CYS A 296 -48.63 -11.69 9.95
N SER A 297 -49.35 -12.58 10.54
CA SER A 297 -50.36 -13.41 9.89
C SER A 297 -51.54 -12.53 9.40
N PRO A 298 -52.10 -12.74 8.21
CA PRO A 298 -53.31 -12.08 7.80
C PRO A 298 -54.51 -12.77 8.46
N THR A 299 -55.37 -12.00 9.06
CA THR A 299 -56.78 -12.33 9.33
C THR A 299 -57.62 -11.91 8.17
#